data_22ff1a97941c9a5d921921cff76e8d49
#
_entry.id   22ff1a97941c9a5d921921cff76e8d49
#
_cell.length_a   1.000
_cell.length_b   1.000
_cell.length_c   1.000
_cell.angle_alpha   90.00
_cell.angle_beta   90.00
_cell.angle_gamma   90.00
#
_symmetry.space_group_name_H-M   'P 1'
#
loop_
_entity.id
_entity.type
_entity.pdbx_description
1 polymer ?
#
loop_
_entity_poly.entity_id
_entity_poly.type
_entity_poly.pdbx_seq_one_letter_code
_entity_poly.pdbx_strand_id
1 'polypeptide(L)'
;MKFRHTYDPMDMGRIEWRYNDVARRCGIDVPDFKLIDDCYFATKRFDVVDGVRYHVITAAAMLGVSHQVPTLDYSVLLNLTGWLTQNPKEVEQMFRRMVFNVLAKNRDDHAKNFSFIYTETGWHLAPAYDLTYSPAGYNGEHATTINGSGLPTEADMVAV
;
A
#
# COMPACT_ATOMS: atom_id res chain seq x y z
N MET A 1 5.12 14.28 7.62
CA MET A 1 4.39 15.27 6.82
C MET A 1 4.97 15.24 5.42
N LYS A 2 4.10 15.17 4.41
CA LYS A 2 4.48 15.14 2.99
C LYS A 2 4.29 16.54 2.41
N PHE A 3 5.31 17.06 1.78
CA PHE A 3 5.28 18.35 1.12
C PHE A 3 5.10 18.12 -0.38
N ARG A 4 4.39 19.02 -1.03
CA ARG A 4 4.15 18.96 -2.47
C ARG A 4 5.48 19.01 -3.25
N HIS A 5 5.65 18.10 -4.18
CA HIS A 5 6.72 18.19 -5.17
C HIS A 5 6.35 19.23 -6.25
N THR A 6 7.34 19.76 -6.98
CA THR A 6 7.13 20.83 -7.99
C THR A 6 6.10 20.47 -9.05
N TYR A 7 6.00 19.17 -9.39
CA TYR A 7 5.08 18.67 -10.43
C TYR A 7 3.76 18.11 -9.89
N ASP A 8 3.57 18.09 -8.57
CA ASP A 8 2.34 17.60 -7.97
C ASP A 8 1.19 18.59 -8.14
N PRO A 9 -0.06 18.15 -8.29
CA PRO A 9 -1.25 18.99 -8.20
C PRO A 9 -1.27 19.83 -6.93
N MET A 10 -1.91 20.99 -6.97
CA MET A 10 -2.00 21.92 -5.82
C MET A 10 -2.69 21.30 -4.61
N ASP A 11 -3.57 20.33 -4.82
CA ASP A 11 -4.41 19.66 -3.83
C ASP A 11 -3.94 18.23 -3.48
N MET A 12 -2.70 17.86 -3.81
CA MET A 12 -2.18 16.51 -3.57
C MET A 12 -2.36 16.07 -2.11
N GLY A 13 -2.10 16.92 -1.14
CA GLY A 13 -2.29 16.57 0.27
C GLY A 13 -3.74 16.27 0.64
N ARG A 14 -4.72 16.97 0.03
CA ARG A 14 -6.15 16.67 0.18
C ARG A 14 -6.52 15.35 -0.49
N ILE A 15 -5.93 15.05 -1.65
CA ILE A 15 -6.15 13.79 -2.37
C ILE A 15 -5.65 12.64 -1.50
N GLU A 16 -4.43 12.69 -0.99
CA GLU A 16 -3.88 11.66 -0.11
C GLU A 16 -4.70 11.50 1.17
N TRP A 17 -5.12 12.60 1.79
CA TRP A 17 -6.00 12.55 2.96
C TRP A 17 -7.31 11.81 2.64
N ARG A 18 -7.97 12.13 1.52
CA ARG A 18 -9.22 11.47 1.10
C ARG A 18 -9.01 10.00 0.80
N TYR A 19 -7.90 9.63 0.16
CA TYR A 19 -7.58 8.24 -0.12
C TYR A 19 -7.44 7.42 1.16
N ASN A 20 -6.73 7.97 2.16
CA ASN A 20 -6.59 7.33 3.46
C ASN A 20 -7.92 7.26 4.24
N ASP A 21 -8.77 8.30 4.15
CA ASP A 21 -10.11 8.27 4.76
C ASP A 21 -11.01 7.21 4.14
N VAL A 22 -11.05 7.12 2.81
CA VAL A 22 -11.83 6.09 2.10
C VAL A 22 -11.27 4.70 2.39
N ALA A 23 -9.95 4.51 2.35
CA ALA A 23 -9.30 3.23 2.68
C ALA A 23 -9.67 2.76 4.09
N ARG A 24 -9.62 3.66 5.09
CA ARG A 24 -10.05 3.36 6.48
C ARG A 24 -11.51 2.93 6.53
N ARG A 25 -12.40 3.62 5.83
CA ARG A 25 -13.82 3.27 5.76
C ARG A 25 -14.10 1.95 5.03
N CYS A 26 -13.20 1.56 4.11
CA CYS A 26 -13.22 0.24 3.48
C CYS A 26 -12.62 -0.87 4.38
N GLY A 27 -12.27 -0.56 5.63
CA GLY A 27 -11.71 -1.52 6.57
C GLY A 27 -10.25 -1.86 6.33
N ILE A 28 -9.52 -1.01 5.59
CA ILE A 28 -8.08 -1.13 5.42
C ILE A 28 -7.39 -0.46 6.62
N ASP A 29 -6.45 -1.17 7.21
CA ASP A 29 -5.60 -0.62 8.26
C ASP A 29 -4.64 0.42 7.66
N VAL A 30 -4.79 1.66 8.11
CA VAL A 30 -3.95 2.81 7.76
C VAL A 30 -3.50 3.52 9.03
N PRO A 31 -2.28 4.08 9.07
CA PRO A 31 -1.81 4.84 10.23
C PRO A 31 -2.74 6.02 10.54
N ASP A 32 -2.66 6.57 11.74
CA ASP A 32 -3.32 7.85 12.04
C ASP A 32 -2.82 8.95 11.11
N PHE A 33 -3.73 9.72 10.57
CA PHE A 33 -3.41 10.79 9.62
C PHE A 33 -4.25 12.04 9.87
N LYS A 34 -3.76 13.17 9.39
CA LYS A 34 -4.46 14.45 9.42
C LYS A 34 -4.08 15.33 8.24
N LEU A 35 -4.97 16.25 7.91
CA LEU A 35 -4.70 17.34 6.99
C LEU A 35 -4.31 18.57 7.81
N ILE A 36 -3.18 19.17 7.50
CA ILE A 36 -2.65 20.38 8.17
C ILE A 36 -2.80 21.53 7.19
N ASP A 37 -3.29 22.67 7.69
CA ASP A 37 -3.53 23.89 6.91
C ASP A 37 -4.29 23.62 5.60
N ASP A 38 -5.16 22.60 5.65
CA ASP A 38 -6.02 22.19 4.52
C ASP A 38 -5.25 21.80 3.23
N CYS A 39 -3.96 21.58 3.32
CA CYS A 39 -3.11 21.26 2.16
C CYS A 39 -2.00 20.24 2.42
N TYR A 40 -1.55 20.04 3.66
CA TYR A 40 -0.46 19.12 3.92
C TYR A 40 -0.96 17.82 4.54
N PHE A 41 -0.72 16.70 3.86
CA PHE A 41 -0.99 15.39 4.43
C PHE A 41 0.08 15.02 5.46
N ALA A 42 -0.35 14.63 6.64
CA ALA A 42 0.52 14.14 7.71
C ALA A 42 0.01 12.79 8.21
N THR A 43 0.91 11.84 8.31
CA THR A 43 0.64 10.51 8.85
C THR A 43 1.57 10.20 10.03
N LYS A 44 1.04 9.48 11.03
CA LYS A 44 1.84 8.99 12.15
C LYS A 44 2.75 7.87 11.68
N ARG A 45 3.98 7.86 12.13
CA ARG A 45 4.89 6.75 11.86
C ARG A 45 4.43 5.51 12.63
N PHE A 46 4.23 4.41 11.92
CA PHE A 46 3.85 3.12 12.50
C PHE A 46 5.07 2.32 12.97
N ASP A 47 6.25 2.65 12.45
CA ASP A 47 7.51 2.00 12.76
C ASP A 47 8.22 2.60 13.99
N VAL A 48 7.61 3.62 14.63
CA VAL A 48 8.10 4.23 15.88
C VAL A 48 6.92 4.41 16.82
N VAL A 49 6.90 3.65 17.90
CA VAL A 49 5.88 3.73 18.95
C VAL A 49 6.57 3.98 20.28
N ASP A 50 6.18 5.06 20.98
CA ASP A 50 6.73 5.45 22.29
C ASP A 50 8.28 5.54 22.33
N GLY A 51 8.86 6.01 21.22
CA GLY A 51 10.31 6.14 21.06
C GLY A 51 11.04 4.86 20.67
N VAL A 52 10.37 3.73 20.67
CA VAL A 52 10.91 2.43 20.22
C VAL A 52 10.75 2.31 18.71
N ARG A 53 11.85 1.93 18.02
CA ARG A 53 11.82 1.66 16.58
C ARG A 53 11.64 0.17 16.34
N TYR A 54 10.65 -0.15 15.51
CA TYR A 54 10.40 -1.51 15.05
C TYR A 54 11.13 -1.76 13.73
N HIS A 55 11.54 -3.01 13.53
CA HIS A 55 12.13 -3.43 12.26
C HIS A 55 11.04 -3.52 11.20
N VAL A 56 11.23 -2.82 10.08
CA VAL A 56 10.31 -2.83 8.93
C VAL A 56 11.09 -3.21 7.68
N ILE A 57 10.52 -4.10 6.88
CA ILE A 57 11.06 -4.51 5.60
C ILE A 57 9.98 -4.44 4.52
N THR A 58 10.33 -3.96 3.33
CA THR A 58 9.40 -3.94 2.19
C THR A 58 9.34 -5.29 1.51
N ALA A 59 8.22 -5.60 0.85
CA ALA A 59 8.10 -6.79 0.01
C ALA A 59 9.19 -6.82 -1.08
N ALA A 60 9.52 -5.65 -1.65
CA ALA A 60 10.62 -5.53 -2.61
C ALA A 60 11.95 -6.04 -2.06
N ALA A 61 12.31 -5.62 -0.84
CA ALA A 61 13.56 -6.04 -0.20
C ALA A 61 13.52 -7.52 0.21
N MET A 62 12.39 -8.00 0.71
CA MET A 62 12.24 -9.38 1.16
C MET A 62 12.29 -10.38 0.01
N LEU A 63 11.69 -10.03 -1.14
CA LEU A 63 11.67 -10.87 -2.34
C LEU A 63 12.88 -10.65 -3.25
N GLY A 64 13.72 -9.65 -2.98
CA GLY A 64 14.85 -9.30 -3.84
C GLY A 64 14.44 -8.77 -5.21
N VAL A 65 13.24 -8.18 -5.33
CA VAL A 65 12.71 -7.67 -6.61
C VAL A 65 12.92 -6.17 -6.76
N SER A 66 13.15 -5.73 -8.01
CA SER A 66 13.21 -4.31 -8.33
C SER A 66 11.80 -3.69 -8.25
N HIS A 67 11.72 -2.50 -7.66
CA HIS A 67 10.48 -1.70 -7.70
C HIS A 67 10.33 -0.88 -8.99
N GLN A 68 11.41 -0.80 -9.80
CA GLN A 68 11.42 -0.02 -11.04
C GLN A 68 10.86 -0.81 -12.23
N VAL A 69 10.77 -2.13 -12.10
CA VAL A 69 10.24 -3.02 -13.13
C VAL A 69 9.07 -3.80 -12.52
N PRO A 70 7.88 -3.75 -13.13
CA PRO A 70 6.73 -4.53 -12.69
C PRO A 70 7.02 -6.02 -12.89
N THR A 71 7.38 -6.70 -11.82
CA THR A 71 7.68 -8.14 -11.82
C THR A 71 6.91 -8.89 -10.75
N LEU A 72 6.10 -8.17 -9.99
CA LEU A 72 5.35 -8.72 -8.87
C LEU A 72 3.88 -8.87 -9.24
N ASP A 73 3.27 -9.94 -8.74
CA ASP A 73 1.83 -10.19 -8.81
C ASP A 73 1.24 -10.22 -7.40
N TYR A 74 -0.01 -9.81 -7.24
CA TYR A 74 -0.68 -9.81 -5.92
C TYR A 74 -0.83 -11.21 -5.34
N SER A 75 -0.90 -12.26 -6.14
CA SER A 75 -0.84 -13.64 -5.65
C SER A 75 0.43 -13.93 -4.84
N VAL A 76 1.57 -13.37 -5.26
CA VAL A 76 2.84 -13.47 -4.51
C VAL A 76 2.75 -12.69 -3.20
N LEU A 77 2.16 -11.48 -3.20
CA LEU A 77 2.00 -10.68 -1.97
C LEU A 77 1.06 -11.35 -0.97
N LEU A 78 -0.05 -11.93 -1.43
CA LEU A 78 -0.99 -12.66 -0.59
C LEU A 78 -0.34 -13.89 0.03
N ASN A 79 0.38 -14.68 -0.78
CA ASN A 79 1.12 -15.84 -0.29
C ASN A 79 2.23 -15.45 0.70
N LEU A 80 3.02 -14.40 0.40
CA LEU A 80 4.04 -13.88 1.29
C LEU A 80 3.44 -13.43 2.62
N THR A 81 2.31 -12.72 2.57
CA THR A 81 1.60 -12.28 3.78
C THR A 81 1.17 -13.48 4.62
N GLY A 82 0.53 -14.48 4.01
CA GLY A 82 0.09 -15.69 4.71
C GLY A 82 1.26 -16.46 5.34
N TRP A 83 2.35 -16.59 4.60
CA TRP A 83 3.55 -17.30 5.07
C TRP A 83 4.24 -16.58 6.24
N LEU A 84 4.40 -15.25 6.16
CA LEU A 84 5.09 -14.47 7.19
C LEU A 84 4.25 -14.30 8.45
N THR A 85 2.98 -13.95 8.30
CA THR A 85 2.15 -13.54 9.43
C THR A 85 1.39 -14.71 10.04
N GLN A 86 1.17 -15.76 9.27
CA GLN A 86 0.34 -16.93 9.63
C GLN A 86 -1.05 -16.49 10.16
N ASN A 87 -1.55 -15.37 9.66
CA ASN A 87 -2.78 -14.75 10.10
C ASN A 87 -3.72 -14.47 8.91
N PRO A 88 -4.82 -15.22 8.76
CA PRO A 88 -5.77 -15.03 7.66
C PRO A 88 -6.37 -13.62 7.58
N LYS A 89 -6.49 -12.92 8.72
CA LYS A 89 -7.00 -11.53 8.74
C LYS A 89 -6.03 -10.55 8.06
N GLU A 90 -4.73 -10.84 8.14
CA GLU A 90 -3.72 -9.99 7.47
C GLU A 90 -3.66 -10.29 5.96
N VAL A 91 -3.93 -11.53 5.55
CA VAL A 91 -4.13 -11.88 4.14
C VAL A 91 -5.37 -11.17 3.60
N GLU A 92 -6.48 -11.13 4.35
CA GLU A 92 -7.66 -10.36 4.00
C GLU A 92 -7.35 -8.87 3.88
N GLN A 93 -6.53 -8.29 4.76
CA GLN A 93 -6.06 -6.91 4.65
C GLN A 93 -5.26 -6.67 3.36
N MET A 94 -4.38 -7.59 2.97
CA MET A 94 -3.64 -7.49 1.70
C MET A 94 -4.60 -7.56 0.50
N PHE A 95 -5.58 -8.46 0.54
CA PHE A 95 -6.62 -8.56 -0.50
C PHE A 95 -7.44 -7.27 -0.61
N ARG A 96 -7.88 -6.70 0.52
CA ARG A 96 -8.60 -5.40 0.54
C ARG A 96 -7.78 -4.28 -0.09
N ARG A 97 -6.46 -4.24 0.16
CA ARG A 97 -5.55 -3.26 -0.47
C ARG A 97 -5.46 -3.45 -1.98
N MET A 98 -5.37 -4.68 -2.46
CA MET A 98 -5.41 -5.00 -3.88
C MET A 98 -6.68 -4.44 -4.53
N VAL A 99 -7.84 -4.80 -4.02
CA VAL A 99 -9.15 -4.33 -4.53
C VAL A 99 -9.24 -2.80 -4.50
N PHE A 100 -8.81 -2.19 -3.39
CA PHE A 100 -8.79 -0.73 -3.25
C PHE A 100 -7.90 -0.08 -4.31
N ASN A 101 -6.68 -0.55 -4.50
CA ASN A 101 -5.74 0.02 -5.47
C ASN A 101 -6.31 -0.04 -6.89
N VAL A 102 -6.97 -1.15 -7.25
CA VAL A 102 -7.64 -1.31 -8.56
C VAL A 102 -8.79 -0.31 -8.72
N LEU A 103 -9.74 -0.32 -7.79
CA LEU A 103 -10.96 0.49 -7.89
C LEU A 103 -10.69 1.99 -7.73
N ALA A 104 -9.73 2.36 -6.89
CA ALA A 104 -9.33 3.74 -6.65
C ALA A 104 -8.29 4.27 -7.65
N LYS A 105 -7.84 3.46 -8.61
CA LYS A 105 -6.80 3.81 -9.59
C LYS A 105 -5.49 4.29 -8.94
N ASN A 106 -5.10 3.63 -7.84
CA ASN A 106 -3.77 3.77 -7.26
C ASN A 106 -2.83 2.78 -7.96
N ARG A 107 -2.37 3.14 -9.15
CA ARG A 107 -1.55 2.27 -10.01
C ARG A 107 -0.05 2.34 -9.69
N ASP A 108 0.35 3.18 -8.74
CA ASP A 108 1.72 3.23 -8.21
C ASP A 108 1.89 2.24 -7.05
N ASP A 109 1.27 1.07 -7.17
CA ASP A 109 1.24 -0.01 -6.20
C ASP A 109 2.46 -0.93 -6.31
N HIS A 110 3.64 -0.34 -6.38
CA HIS A 110 4.88 -1.09 -6.52
C HIS A 110 5.31 -1.79 -5.22
N ALA A 111 6.20 -2.77 -5.36
CA ALA A 111 6.64 -3.68 -4.27
C ALA A 111 7.19 -2.98 -3.00
N LYS A 112 7.60 -1.71 -3.07
CA LYS A 112 8.02 -0.93 -1.88
C LYS A 112 6.85 -0.39 -1.07
N ASN A 113 5.64 -0.32 -1.62
CA ASN A 113 4.45 0.18 -0.93
C ASN A 113 3.77 -0.88 -0.06
N PHE A 114 4.34 -2.09 -0.04
CA PHE A 114 3.94 -3.17 0.85
C PHE A 114 5.08 -3.49 1.80
N SER A 115 4.83 -3.41 3.10
CA SER A 115 5.83 -3.66 4.13
C SER A 115 5.33 -4.58 5.22
N PHE A 116 6.27 -5.23 5.88
CA PHE A 116 6.04 -6.04 7.06
C PHE A 116 6.82 -5.46 8.24
N ILE A 117 6.25 -5.53 9.42
CA ILE A 117 6.81 -5.03 10.66
C ILE A 117 7.04 -6.21 11.61
N TYR A 118 8.21 -6.25 12.24
CA TYR A 118 8.54 -7.27 13.23
C TYR A 118 8.31 -6.73 14.64
N THR A 119 7.50 -7.45 15.41
CA THR A 119 7.15 -7.14 16.78
C THR A 119 7.51 -8.29 17.70
N GLU A 120 7.19 -8.19 18.99
CA GLU A 120 7.38 -9.28 19.97
C GLU A 120 6.56 -10.54 19.62
N THR A 121 5.48 -10.40 18.87
CA THR A 121 4.61 -11.49 18.42
C THR A 121 4.99 -12.07 17.05
N GLY A 122 6.02 -11.51 16.41
CA GLY A 122 6.50 -11.95 15.10
C GLY A 122 6.24 -10.92 13.99
N TRP A 123 6.19 -11.42 12.76
CA TRP A 123 5.93 -10.59 11.59
C TRP A 123 4.44 -10.27 11.42
N HIS A 124 4.16 -9.01 11.12
CA HIS A 124 2.83 -8.49 10.81
C HIS A 124 2.86 -7.68 9.53
N LEU A 125 1.74 -7.62 8.84
CA LEU A 125 1.56 -6.71 7.73
C LEU A 125 1.52 -5.27 8.28
N ALA A 126 2.43 -4.42 7.84
CA ALA A 126 2.42 -3.01 8.24
C ALA A 126 1.14 -2.31 7.75
N PRO A 127 0.64 -1.28 8.42
CA PRO A 127 -0.48 -0.47 7.92
C PRO A 127 -0.21 0.01 6.50
N ALA A 128 -1.27 0.20 5.70
CA ALA A 128 -1.14 0.69 4.33
C ALA A 128 -0.67 2.16 4.34
N TYR A 129 0.23 2.49 3.43
CA TYR A 129 0.76 3.84 3.25
C TYR A 129 0.91 4.15 1.77
N ASP A 130 1.18 5.40 1.45
CA ASP A 130 1.35 5.91 0.08
C ASP A 130 0.14 5.64 -0.82
N LEU A 131 -1.06 5.69 -0.23
CA LEU A 131 -2.31 5.56 -0.95
C LEU A 131 -2.67 6.90 -1.59
N THR A 132 -2.69 6.95 -2.92
CA THR A 132 -2.97 8.17 -3.67
C THR A 132 -3.61 7.88 -5.02
N TYR A 133 -4.15 8.92 -5.67
CA TYR A 133 -4.60 8.83 -7.05
C TYR A 133 -3.41 8.85 -7.99
N SER A 134 -3.14 7.73 -8.63
CA SER A 134 -2.03 7.58 -9.58
C SER A 134 -2.49 6.81 -10.83
N PRO A 135 -3.28 7.45 -11.71
CA PRO A 135 -3.86 6.76 -12.87
C PRO A 135 -2.83 6.45 -13.96
N ALA A 136 -1.70 7.15 -13.97
CA ALA A 136 -0.63 6.92 -14.93
C ALA A 136 0.12 5.61 -14.65
N GLY A 137 0.34 5.26 -13.38
CA GLY A 137 1.01 4.03 -12.98
C GLY A 137 2.29 3.74 -13.77
N TYR A 138 2.49 2.48 -14.09
CA TYR A 138 3.57 2.06 -14.98
C TYR A 138 2.99 1.92 -16.41
N ASN A 139 3.24 2.91 -17.26
CA ASN A 139 2.73 2.96 -18.64
C ASN A 139 1.19 2.82 -18.75
N GLY A 140 0.45 3.32 -17.78
CA GLY A 140 -1.00 3.20 -17.73
C GLY A 140 -1.53 1.94 -17.05
N GLU A 141 -0.64 1.11 -16.51
CA GLU A 141 -0.94 -0.16 -15.84
C GLU A 141 -0.58 -0.10 -14.34
N HIS A 142 -1.06 -1.08 -13.58
CA HIS A 142 -0.63 -1.32 -12.21
C HIS A 142 0.84 -1.75 -12.16
N ALA A 143 1.58 -1.25 -11.19
CA ALA A 143 2.97 -1.67 -10.97
C ALA A 143 3.06 -3.10 -10.39
N THR A 144 2.01 -3.58 -9.74
CA THR A 144 1.84 -4.97 -9.33
C THR A 144 0.67 -5.57 -10.10
N THR A 145 0.89 -6.66 -10.84
CA THR A 145 -0.16 -7.31 -11.62
C THR A 145 -1.15 -8.06 -10.75
N ILE A 146 -2.33 -8.34 -11.28
CA ILE A 146 -3.34 -9.18 -10.67
C ILE A 146 -3.70 -10.28 -11.67
N ASN A 147 -3.47 -11.54 -11.31
CA ASN A 147 -3.64 -12.68 -12.21
C ASN A 147 -2.87 -12.49 -13.53
N GLY A 148 -1.66 -11.91 -13.45
CA GLY A 148 -0.81 -11.60 -14.61
C GLY A 148 -1.23 -10.36 -15.41
N SER A 149 -2.31 -9.67 -15.04
CA SER A 149 -2.82 -8.48 -15.75
C SER A 149 -2.40 -7.19 -15.06
N GLY A 150 -1.85 -6.22 -15.82
CA GLY A 150 -1.62 -4.85 -15.36
C GLY A 150 -2.87 -3.95 -15.45
N LEU A 151 -3.90 -4.43 -16.16
CA LEU A 151 -5.24 -3.80 -16.25
C LEU A 151 -6.30 -4.82 -15.84
N PRO A 152 -6.37 -5.17 -14.56
CA PRO A 152 -7.20 -6.27 -14.09
C PRO A 152 -8.69 -5.96 -14.20
N THR A 153 -9.46 -7.01 -14.42
CA THR A 153 -10.91 -7.05 -14.32
C THR A 153 -11.36 -7.58 -12.95
N GLU A 154 -12.67 -7.56 -12.69
CA GLU A 154 -13.25 -8.19 -11.50
C GLU A 154 -12.93 -9.69 -11.45
N ALA A 155 -12.97 -10.38 -12.60
CA ALA A 155 -12.64 -11.80 -12.69
C ALA A 155 -11.17 -12.08 -12.27
N ASP A 156 -10.24 -11.19 -12.64
CA ASP A 156 -8.84 -11.32 -12.24
C ASP A 156 -8.67 -11.16 -10.73
N MET A 157 -9.40 -10.22 -10.11
CA MET A 157 -9.36 -10.02 -8.65
C MET A 157 -9.95 -11.21 -7.87
N VAL A 158 -10.92 -11.92 -8.44
CA VAL A 158 -11.53 -13.10 -7.81
C VAL A 158 -10.68 -14.36 -7.99
N ALA A 159 -9.84 -14.40 -9.03
CA ALA A 159 -9.01 -15.56 -9.36
C ALA A 159 -7.73 -15.67 -8.50
N VAL A 160 -7.39 -14.64 -7.74
CA VAL A 160 -6.14 -14.54 -6.94
C VAL A 160 -6.28 -15.03 -5.46
#